data_58cef68247f52717af27c16482740cae
#
_entry.id   58cef68247f52717af27c16482740cae
#
_cell.length_a   1.000
_cell.length_b   1.000
_cell.length_c   1.000
_cell.angle_alpha   90.00
_cell.angle_beta   90.00
_cell.angle_gamma   90.00
#
_symmetry.space_group_name_H-M   'P 1'
#
loop_
_entity.id
_entity.type
_entity.pdbx_description
1 polymer ?
#
loop_
_entity_poly.entity_id
_entity_poly.type
_entity_poly.pdbx_seq_one_letter_code
_entity_poly.pdbx_strand_id
1 'polypeptide(L)'
;SERTGLFFFYCLTFFVWIGSTSIMVAAPFEDPETGGNLANLMFTMALSFNGVYVGPDKLPGFWKFMYRVSPLTYFTDGSLSLGLANNPVKCSEYEYTTIKAPVGITCGEYLSPYIKNAGTGYIVDESASVTCQMCKMSSTNAFLLSVSSKYSRRWRNLGIFLAYIAFNYSMALLLYWWARVPKKASRVVDEKNRVTKSKTSQE
;
A
#
# COMPACT_ATOMS: atom_id res chain seq x y z
N SER A 1 -1.11 -7.12 23.26
CA SER A 1 -2.51 -7.12 22.80
C SER A 1 -2.61 -7.70 21.38
N GLU A 2 -3.78 -8.19 21.01
CA GLU A 2 -4.03 -8.77 19.67
C GLU A 2 -3.62 -7.83 18.52
N ARG A 3 -3.89 -6.54 18.66
CA ARG A 3 -3.53 -5.53 17.64
C ARG A 3 -2.03 -5.45 17.39
N THR A 4 -1.23 -5.40 18.44
CA THR A 4 0.23 -5.29 18.33
C THR A 4 0.83 -6.53 17.68
N GLY A 5 0.35 -7.73 18.07
CA GLY A 5 0.78 -8.99 17.46
C GLY A 5 0.43 -9.07 15.97
N LEU A 6 -0.79 -8.65 15.60
CA LEU A 6 -1.22 -8.65 14.20
C LEU A 6 -0.46 -7.62 13.37
N PHE A 7 -0.16 -6.44 13.93
CA PHE A 7 0.65 -5.43 13.26
C PHE A 7 2.08 -5.92 13.01
N PHE A 8 2.70 -6.57 14.02
CA PHE A 8 4.01 -7.21 13.84
C PHE A 8 3.98 -8.26 12.73
N PHE A 9 2.92 -9.06 12.68
CA PHE A 9 2.75 -10.05 11.63
C PHE A 9 2.60 -9.42 10.23
N TYR A 10 1.91 -8.28 10.12
CA TYR A 10 1.87 -7.49 8.88
C TYR A 10 3.25 -7.02 8.44
N CYS A 11 4.06 -6.51 9.37
CA CYS A 11 5.43 -6.08 9.06
C CYS A 11 6.28 -7.26 8.59
N LEU A 12 6.17 -8.42 9.22
CA LEU A 12 6.91 -9.62 8.86
C LEU A 12 6.52 -10.11 7.45
N THR A 13 5.22 -10.18 7.16
CA THR A 13 4.74 -10.56 5.83
C THR A 13 5.15 -9.57 4.76
N PHE A 14 5.30 -8.29 5.08
CA PHE A 14 5.82 -7.27 4.16
C PHE A 14 7.26 -7.56 3.73
N PHE A 15 8.16 -7.93 4.64
CA PHE A 15 9.54 -8.31 4.30
C PHE A 15 9.57 -9.57 3.42
N VAL A 16 8.74 -10.57 3.74
CA VAL A 16 8.61 -11.78 2.92
C VAL A 16 8.09 -11.45 1.52
N TRP A 17 7.13 -10.53 1.41
CA TRP A 17 6.60 -10.08 0.12
C TRP A 17 7.65 -9.36 -0.72
N ILE A 18 8.44 -8.45 -0.15
CA ILE A 18 9.55 -7.79 -0.88
C ILE A 18 10.52 -8.83 -1.41
N GLY A 19 10.96 -9.77 -0.57
CA GLY A 19 11.86 -10.83 -0.98
C GLY A 19 11.29 -11.70 -2.10
N SER A 20 10.03 -12.12 -1.98
CA SER A 20 9.35 -12.93 -3.01
C SER A 20 9.20 -12.19 -4.33
N THR A 21 8.89 -10.90 -4.30
CA THR A 21 8.78 -10.04 -5.49
C THR A 21 10.12 -9.89 -6.18
N SER A 22 11.19 -9.64 -5.41
CA SER A 22 12.56 -9.53 -5.95
C SER A 22 13.00 -10.82 -6.64
N ILE A 23 12.74 -11.99 -6.02
CA ILE A 23 13.05 -13.29 -6.62
C ILE A 23 12.24 -13.50 -7.91
N MET A 24 10.95 -13.19 -7.91
CA MET A 24 10.07 -13.34 -9.07
C MET A 24 10.58 -12.49 -10.25
N VAL A 25 10.93 -11.23 -9.99
CA VAL A 25 11.38 -10.30 -11.03
C VAL A 25 12.77 -10.69 -11.54
N ALA A 26 13.68 -11.13 -10.67
CA ALA A 26 15.03 -11.52 -11.05
C ALA A 26 15.09 -12.88 -11.80
N ALA A 27 14.11 -13.76 -11.58
CA ALA A 27 14.12 -15.13 -12.10
C ALA A 27 14.37 -15.23 -13.62
N PRO A 28 13.76 -14.42 -14.52
CA PRO A 28 13.95 -14.53 -15.96
C PRO A 28 15.24 -13.90 -16.49
N PHE A 29 15.89 -13.01 -15.72
CA PHE A 29 17.05 -12.26 -16.19
C PHE A 29 18.37 -12.95 -15.81
N GLU A 30 19.34 -12.92 -16.74
CA GLU A 30 20.72 -13.36 -16.48
C GLU A 30 21.51 -12.23 -15.79
N ASP A 31 21.20 -11.00 -16.15
CA ASP A 31 21.83 -9.81 -15.63
C ASP A 31 21.09 -9.28 -14.39
N PRO A 32 21.73 -9.24 -13.20
CA PRO A 32 21.08 -8.79 -11.97
C PRO A 32 20.72 -7.31 -11.96
N GLU A 33 21.42 -6.47 -12.71
CA GLU A 33 21.16 -5.03 -12.78
C GLU A 33 19.81 -4.76 -13.47
N THR A 34 19.53 -5.42 -14.58
CA THR A 34 18.25 -5.32 -15.31
C THR A 34 17.08 -5.78 -14.42
N GLY A 35 17.24 -6.91 -13.71
CA GLY A 35 16.25 -7.40 -12.76
C GLY A 35 16.00 -6.42 -11.63
N GLY A 36 17.04 -5.83 -11.06
CA GLY A 36 16.95 -4.83 -10.00
C GLY A 36 16.22 -3.55 -10.42
N ASN A 37 16.53 -3.02 -11.61
CA ASN A 37 15.88 -1.83 -12.14
C ASN A 37 14.38 -2.05 -12.39
N LEU A 38 13.99 -3.21 -12.91
CA LEU A 38 12.59 -3.56 -13.12
C LEU A 38 11.84 -3.73 -11.78
N ALA A 39 12.46 -4.37 -10.78
CA ALA A 39 11.89 -4.51 -9.45
C ALA A 39 11.64 -3.15 -8.80
N ASN A 40 12.59 -2.21 -8.92
CA ASN A 40 12.46 -0.85 -8.41
C ASN A 40 11.32 -0.08 -9.09
N LEU A 41 11.18 -0.21 -10.42
CA LEU A 41 10.08 0.39 -11.16
C LEU A 41 8.72 -0.15 -10.69
N MET A 42 8.58 -1.46 -10.56
CA MET A 42 7.35 -2.11 -10.07
C MET A 42 7.01 -1.67 -8.64
N PHE A 43 8.00 -1.57 -7.77
CA PHE A 43 7.81 -1.12 -6.39
C PHE A 43 7.37 0.34 -6.33
N THR A 44 7.98 1.23 -7.13
CA THR A 44 7.61 2.64 -7.23
C THR A 44 6.17 2.81 -7.74
N MET A 45 5.78 2.03 -8.75
CA MET A 45 4.39 2.01 -9.23
C MET A 45 3.43 1.53 -8.14
N ALA A 46 3.76 0.48 -7.41
CA ALA A 46 2.93 -0.02 -6.31
C ALA A 46 2.79 1.01 -5.17
N LEU A 47 3.87 1.74 -4.83
CA LEU A 47 3.83 2.84 -3.87
C LEU A 47 2.93 3.98 -4.34
N SER A 48 2.98 4.36 -5.61
CA SER A 48 2.18 5.47 -6.16
C SER A 48 0.68 5.20 -6.08
N PHE A 49 0.25 3.94 -6.18
CA PHE A 49 -1.15 3.53 -6.20
C PHE A 49 -1.63 2.82 -4.92
N ASN A 50 -0.99 3.06 -3.79
CA ASN A 50 -1.36 2.43 -2.52
C ASN A 50 -2.59 3.04 -1.82
N GLY A 51 -3.16 4.12 -2.37
CA GLY A 51 -4.35 4.79 -1.84
C GLY A 51 -4.10 5.83 -0.74
N VAL A 52 -2.85 6.02 -0.29
CA VAL A 52 -2.51 7.05 0.70
C VAL A 52 -2.36 8.42 0.04
N TYR A 53 -1.67 8.49 -1.10
CA TYR A 53 -1.46 9.75 -1.83
C TYR A 53 -2.74 10.27 -2.49
N VAL A 54 -3.49 9.36 -3.12
CA VAL A 54 -4.76 9.69 -3.78
C VAL A 54 -5.77 8.59 -3.43
N GLY A 55 -6.85 8.99 -2.76
CA GLY A 55 -7.94 8.07 -2.41
C GLY A 55 -8.59 7.48 -3.67
N PRO A 56 -9.14 6.25 -3.59
CA PRO A 56 -9.71 5.53 -4.74
C PRO A 56 -10.86 6.26 -5.41
N ASP A 57 -11.56 7.13 -4.67
CA ASP A 57 -12.71 7.89 -5.18
C ASP A 57 -12.29 9.02 -6.13
N LYS A 58 -11.06 9.52 -5.97
CA LYS A 58 -10.50 10.61 -6.79
C LYS A 58 -9.72 10.11 -8.01
N LEU A 59 -9.47 8.80 -8.11
CA LEU A 59 -8.75 8.21 -9.23
C LEU A 59 -9.65 8.07 -10.47
N PRO A 60 -9.18 8.44 -11.69
CA PRO A 60 -9.83 8.10 -12.95
C PRO A 60 -10.00 6.58 -13.11
N GLY A 61 -10.98 6.16 -13.94
CA GLY A 61 -11.40 4.75 -14.03
C GLY A 61 -10.28 3.74 -14.29
N PHE A 62 -9.36 4.04 -15.20
CA PHE A 62 -8.21 3.16 -15.48
C PHE A 62 -7.28 2.98 -14.27
N TRP A 63 -6.98 4.06 -13.55
CA TRP A 63 -6.10 4.02 -12.39
C TRP A 63 -6.70 3.32 -11.17
N LYS A 64 -8.03 3.20 -11.09
CA LYS A 64 -8.70 2.37 -10.08
C LYS A 64 -8.35 0.89 -10.20
N PHE A 65 -8.06 0.42 -11.41
CA PHE A 65 -7.56 -0.95 -11.61
C PHE A 65 -6.19 -1.12 -10.93
N MET A 66 -5.26 -0.19 -11.16
CA MET A 66 -3.93 -0.24 -10.54
C MET A 66 -3.99 -0.25 -9.02
N TYR A 67 -4.86 0.59 -8.43
CA TYR A 67 -5.12 0.58 -6.99
C TYR A 67 -5.59 -0.79 -6.47
N ARG A 68 -6.48 -1.46 -7.21
CA ARG A 68 -7.03 -2.77 -6.79
C ARG A 68 -6.03 -3.91 -6.93
N VAL A 69 -5.12 -3.83 -7.90
CA VAL A 69 -4.11 -4.85 -8.16
C VAL A 69 -2.84 -4.63 -7.34
N SER A 70 -2.62 -3.43 -6.81
CA SER A 70 -1.44 -3.14 -5.99
C SER A 70 -1.47 -3.91 -4.66
N PRO A 71 -0.47 -4.76 -4.37
CA PRO A 71 -0.38 -5.46 -3.08
C PRO A 71 -0.23 -4.49 -1.90
N LEU A 72 0.45 -3.36 -2.13
CA LEU A 72 0.67 -2.33 -1.11
C LEU A 72 -0.63 -1.68 -0.64
N THR A 73 -1.67 -1.65 -1.45
CA THR A 73 -3.00 -1.18 -1.04
C THR A 73 -3.54 -1.99 0.15
N TYR A 74 -3.41 -3.32 0.09
CA TYR A 74 -3.90 -4.21 1.15
C TYR A 74 -3.02 -4.16 2.39
N PHE A 75 -1.71 -4.04 2.21
CA PHE A 75 -0.77 -3.83 3.31
C PHE A 75 -1.04 -2.52 4.04
N THR A 76 -1.17 -1.43 3.30
CA THR A 76 -1.39 -0.09 3.85
C THR A 76 -2.75 0.02 4.55
N ASP A 77 -3.84 -0.46 3.92
CA ASP A 77 -5.18 -0.49 4.53
C ASP A 77 -5.18 -1.30 5.84
N GLY A 78 -4.56 -2.48 5.84
CA GLY A 78 -4.45 -3.31 7.03
C GLY A 78 -3.62 -2.65 8.14
N SER A 79 -2.45 -2.13 7.82
CA SER A 79 -1.52 -1.50 8.78
C SER A 79 -2.11 -0.22 9.38
N LEU A 80 -2.68 0.66 8.55
CA LEU A 80 -3.34 1.89 9.02
C LEU A 80 -4.54 1.58 9.92
N SER A 81 -5.37 0.61 9.52
CA SER A 81 -6.53 0.24 10.33
C SER A 81 -6.15 -0.34 11.70
N LEU A 82 -5.06 -1.10 11.77
CA LEU A 82 -4.55 -1.67 13.03
C LEU A 82 -3.94 -0.60 13.94
N GLY A 83 -3.15 0.32 13.36
CA GLY A 83 -2.47 1.37 14.13
C GLY A 83 -3.41 2.47 14.61
N LEU A 84 -4.34 2.89 13.77
CA LEU A 84 -5.11 4.11 14.00
C LEU A 84 -6.55 3.88 14.48
N ALA A 85 -7.20 2.74 14.18
CA ALA A 85 -8.62 2.59 14.45
C ALA A 85 -9.01 2.84 15.92
N ASN A 86 -10.09 3.60 16.08
CA ASN A 86 -10.71 3.91 17.37
C ASN A 86 -9.80 4.61 18.40
N ASN A 87 -8.82 5.38 17.95
CA ASN A 87 -8.04 6.23 18.85
C ASN A 87 -8.65 7.64 18.91
N PRO A 88 -8.80 8.24 20.10
CA PRO A 88 -9.20 9.62 20.22
C PRO A 88 -8.07 10.54 19.74
N VAL A 89 -8.43 11.59 19.02
CA VAL A 89 -7.50 12.63 18.59
C VAL A 89 -7.61 13.82 19.51
N LYS A 90 -6.48 14.27 20.04
CA LYS A 90 -6.36 15.53 20.75
C LYS A 90 -5.46 16.45 19.92
N CYS A 91 -6.01 17.56 19.45
CA CYS A 91 -5.24 18.56 18.73
C CYS A 91 -4.31 19.32 19.70
N SER A 92 -3.11 19.66 19.22
CA SER A 92 -2.22 20.61 19.88
C SER A 92 -2.70 22.04 19.64
N GLU A 93 -2.22 23.00 20.44
CA GLU A 93 -2.58 24.42 20.31
C GLU A 93 -2.34 24.97 18.89
N TYR A 94 -1.32 24.50 18.21
CA TYR A 94 -0.99 24.92 16.83
C TYR A 94 -1.89 24.31 15.76
N GLU A 95 -2.65 23.28 16.08
CA GLU A 95 -3.51 22.56 15.14
C GLU A 95 -4.96 23.03 15.20
N TYR A 96 -5.31 23.89 16.17
CA TYR A 96 -6.65 24.45 16.24
C TYR A 96 -6.94 25.39 15.08
N THR A 97 -8.05 25.15 14.42
CA THR A 97 -8.59 26.13 13.47
C THR A 97 -9.31 27.23 14.24
N THR A 98 -8.83 28.46 14.09
CA THR A 98 -9.40 29.64 14.75
C THR A 98 -10.38 30.33 13.81
N ILE A 99 -11.62 30.49 14.27
CA ILE A 99 -12.72 31.14 13.54
C ILE A 99 -13.30 32.23 14.42
N LYS A 100 -13.65 33.40 13.86
CA LYS A 100 -14.35 34.45 14.57
C LYS A 100 -15.85 34.17 14.59
N ALA A 101 -16.44 34.17 15.77
CA ALA A 101 -17.88 34.05 15.90
C ALA A 101 -18.57 35.37 15.52
N PRO A 102 -19.80 35.32 14.99
CA PRO A 102 -20.66 36.49 14.85
C PRO A 102 -20.99 37.09 16.24
N VAL A 103 -21.18 38.41 16.25
CA VAL A 103 -21.49 39.14 17.50
C VAL A 103 -22.82 38.64 18.11
N GLY A 104 -22.77 38.25 19.39
CA GLY A 104 -23.95 37.81 20.14
C GLY A 104 -24.26 36.31 20.09
N ILE A 105 -23.40 35.48 19.47
CA ILE A 105 -23.56 34.03 19.37
C ILE A 105 -22.34 33.33 19.99
N THR A 106 -22.55 32.27 20.74
CA THR A 106 -21.47 31.47 21.33
C THR A 106 -20.84 30.53 20.28
N CYS A 107 -19.58 30.13 20.53
CA CYS A 107 -18.87 29.18 19.66
C CYS A 107 -19.58 27.85 19.53
N GLY A 108 -20.19 27.37 20.64
CA GLY A 108 -21.01 26.17 20.63
C GLY A 108 -22.19 26.27 19.69
N GLU A 109 -22.93 27.38 19.78
CA GLU A 109 -24.11 27.61 18.96
C GLU A 109 -23.78 27.79 17.47
N TYR A 110 -22.66 28.45 17.17
CA TYR A 110 -22.21 28.72 15.81
C TYR A 110 -21.63 27.48 15.11
N LEU A 111 -20.79 26.69 15.79
CA LEU A 111 -20.04 25.57 15.19
C LEU A 111 -20.71 24.21 15.37
N SER A 112 -21.66 24.02 16.30
CA SER A 112 -22.32 22.73 16.49
C SER A 112 -23.03 22.20 15.24
N PRO A 113 -23.73 23.02 14.42
CA PRO A 113 -24.33 22.53 13.18
C PRO A 113 -23.29 22.03 12.17
N TYR A 114 -22.15 22.72 12.10
CA TYR A 114 -21.04 22.33 11.23
C TYR A 114 -20.44 20.99 11.66
N ILE A 115 -20.15 20.82 12.96
CA ILE A 115 -19.58 19.58 13.50
C ILE A 115 -20.53 18.41 13.34
N LYS A 116 -21.84 18.62 13.55
CA LYS A 116 -22.87 17.58 13.32
C LYS A 116 -22.91 17.15 11.84
N ASN A 117 -22.84 18.09 10.91
CA ASN A 117 -22.82 17.78 9.48
C ASN A 117 -21.50 17.16 9.03
N ALA A 118 -20.36 17.61 9.56
CA ALA A 118 -19.05 17.04 9.28
C ALA A 118 -18.84 15.65 9.89
N GLY A 119 -19.62 15.30 10.93
CA GLY A 119 -19.55 14.02 11.63
C GLY A 119 -18.26 13.80 12.43
N THR A 120 -17.40 14.82 12.56
CA THR A 120 -16.13 14.76 13.25
C THR A 120 -15.69 16.14 13.71
N GLY A 121 -14.84 16.19 14.74
CA GLY A 121 -14.33 17.43 15.34
C GLY A 121 -14.89 17.72 16.72
N TYR A 122 -14.29 18.69 17.42
CA TYR A 122 -14.77 19.22 18.68
C TYR A 122 -14.36 20.68 18.85
N ILE A 123 -15.10 21.40 19.67
CA ILE A 123 -14.85 22.80 20.06
C ILE A 123 -14.07 22.77 21.37
N VAL A 124 -13.05 23.59 21.49
CA VAL A 124 -12.22 23.67 22.72
C VAL A 124 -12.97 24.36 23.84
N ASP A 125 -13.64 25.48 23.52
CA ASP A 125 -14.47 26.25 24.46
C ASP A 125 -15.77 26.63 23.76
N GLU A 126 -16.86 25.99 24.16
CA GLU A 126 -18.21 26.23 23.63
C GLU A 126 -18.80 27.58 24.09
N SER A 127 -18.31 28.10 25.24
CA SER A 127 -18.82 29.32 25.83
C SER A 127 -18.18 30.60 25.27
N ALA A 128 -17.06 30.49 24.60
CA ALA A 128 -16.38 31.62 23.97
C ALA A 128 -17.29 32.34 22.95
N SER A 129 -17.24 33.68 22.90
CA SER A 129 -18.12 34.50 22.05
C SER A 129 -17.39 35.35 21.00
N VAL A 130 -16.05 35.37 21.00
CA VAL A 130 -15.25 36.19 20.09
C VAL A 130 -14.43 35.33 19.14
N THR A 131 -13.70 34.40 19.70
CA THR A 131 -12.75 33.57 18.97
C THR A 131 -13.01 32.11 19.29
N CYS A 132 -13.41 31.35 18.27
CA CYS A 132 -13.70 29.92 18.39
C CYS A 132 -12.50 29.10 17.94
N GLN A 133 -12.03 28.22 18.80
CA GLN A 133 -11.00 27.23 18.49
C GLN A 133 -11.66 25.87 18.34
N MET A 134 -11.46 25.25 17.17
CA MET A 134 -11.97 23.91 16.90
C MET A 134 -10.88 22.97 16.40
N CYS A 135 -10.95 21.72 16.82
CA CYS A 135 -10.21 20.62 16.23
C CYS A 135 -11.06 19.95 15.14
N LYS A 136 -10.51 19.77 13.95
CA LYS A 136 -11.25 19.18 12.80
C LYS A 136 -11.54 17.69 12.98
N MET A 137 -10.79 16.99 13.81
CA MET A 137 -10.95 15.57 14.04
C MET A 137 -11.10 15.25 15.52
N SER A 138 -12.13 14.47 15.87
CA SER A 138 -12.31 13.93 17.21
C SER A 138 -11.77 12.51 17.38
N SER A 139 -11.65 11.78 16.26
CA SER A 139 -11.14 10.42 16.25
C SER A 139 -10.38 10.13 14.94
N THR A 140 -9.43 9.20 15.02
CA THR A 140 -8.66 8.72 13.86
C THR A 140 -9.52 8.00 12.83
N ASN A 141 -10.74 7.58 13.20
CA ASN A 141 -11.69 6.96 12.25
C ASN A 141 -12.07 7.92 11.11
N ALA A 142 -12.10 9.23 11.36
CA ALA A 142 -12.36 10.22 10.32
C ALA A 142 -11.26 10.21 9.25
N PHE A 143 -10.00 10.08 9.66
CA PHE A 143 -8.89 9.89 8.73
C PHE A 143 -8.98 8.56 7.98
N LEU A 144 -9.28 7.45 8.67
CA LEU A 144 -9.44 6.14 8.02
C LEU A 144 -10.54 6.15 6.96
N LEU A 145 -11.63 6.88 7.18
CA LEU A 145 -12.69 7.05 6.18
C LEU A 145 -12.19 7.81 4.94
N SER A 146 -11.35 8.84 5.11
CA SER A 146 -10.80 9.61 3.97
C SER A 146 -9.89 8.78 3.06
N VAL A 147 -9.22 7.76 3.61
CA VAL A 147 -8.38 6.81 2.85
C VAL A 147 -9.13 5.50 2.54
N SER A 148 -10.44 5.46 2.76
CA SER A 148 -11.32 4.30 2.53
C SER A 148 -10.89 3.03 3.29
N SER A 149 -10.19 3.17 4.42
CA SER A 149 -9.72 2.08 5.26
C SER A 149 -10.77 1.69 6.32
N LYS A 150 -10.90 0.38 6.57
CA LYS A 150 -11.84 -0.16 7.56
C LYS A 150 -11.18 -1.25 8.41
N TYR A 151 -11.25 -1.11 9.73
CA TYR A 151 -10.70 -2.09 10.68
C TYR A 151 -11.23 -3.53 10.48
N SER A 152 -12.50 -3.68 10.06
CA SER A 152 -13.10 -4.98 9.81
C SER A 152 -12.44 -5.77 8.68
N ARG A 153 -11.70 -5.11 7.80
CA ARG A 153 -11.05 -5.75 6.64
C ARG A 153 -9.65 -6.30 6.92
N ARG A 154 -9.10 -6.11 8.13
CA ARG A 154 -7.74 -6.48 8.48
C ARG A 154 -7.35 -7.91 8.11
N TRP A 155 -8.17 -8.89 8.47
CA TRP A 155 -7.90 -10.30 8.18
C TRP A 155 -8.02 -10.63 6.69
N ARG A 156 -9.00 -10.06 6.00
CA ARG A 156 -9.14 -10.21 4.56
C ARG A 156 -7.93 -9.67 3.82
N ASN A 157 -7.48 -8.47 4.18
CA ASN A 157 -6.34 -7.82 3.56
C ASN A 157 -5.04 -8.60 3.79
N LEU A 158 -4.85 -9.15 4.99
CA LEU A 158 -3.74 -10.04 5.27
C LEU A 158 -3.78 -11.31 4.40
N GLY A 159 -4.95 -11.94 4.27
CA GLY A 159 -5.12 -13.12 3.41
C GLY A 159 -4.80 -12.85 1.94
N ILE A 160 -5.26 -11.71 1.41
CA ILE A 160 -4.94 -11.26 0.04
C ILE A 160 -3.44 -11.04 -0.10
N PHE A 161 -2.81 -10.41 0.88
CA PHE A 161 -1.37 -10.13 0.86
C PHE A 161 -0.53 -11.43 0.89
N LEU A 162 -0.92 -12.41 1.68
CA LEU A 162 -0.31 -13.75 1.67
C LEU A 162 -0.51 -14.48 0.33
N ALA A 163 -1.67 -14.31 -0.32
CA ALA A 163 -1.91 -14.86 -1.65
C ALA A 163 -0.95 -14.27 -2.70
N TYR A 164 -0.61 -12.97 -2.61
CA TYR A 164 0.43 -12.38 -3.47
C TYR A 164 1.81 -13.00 -3.24
N ILE A 165 2.17 -13.31 -2.01
CA ILE A 165 3.44 -13.99 -1.71
C ILE A 165 3.48 -15.38 -2.36
N ALA A 166 2.42 -16.17 -2.21
CA ALA A 166 2.32 -17.48 -2.82
C ALA A 166 2.35 -17.41 -4.36
N PHE A 167 1.65 -16.42 -4.94
CA PHE A 167 1.69 -16.15 -6.38
C PHE A 167 3.10 -15.79 -6.86
N ASN A 168 3.82 -14.91 -6.15
CA ASN A 168 5.17 -14.52 -6.50
C ASN A 168 6.13 -15.70 -6.54
N TYR A 169 6.11 -16.58 -5.53
CA TYR A 169 6.95 -17.78 -5.53
C TYR A 169 6.60 -18.73 -6.68
N SER A 170 5.31 -18.95 -6.93
CA SER A 170 4.85 -19.80 -8.04
C SER A 170 5.31 -19.23 -9.40
N MET A 171 5.15 -17.92 -9.60
CA MET A 171 5.61 -17.24 -10.81
C MET A 171 7.12 -17.24 -10.95
N ALA A 172 7.87 -17.09 -9.86
CA ALA A 172 9.34 -17.18 -9.88
C ALA A 172 9.82 -18.55 -10.40
N LEU A 173 9.21 -19.63 -9.93
CA LEU A 173 9.52 -20.99 -10.39
C LEU A 173 9.18 -21.18 -11.87
N LEU A 174 8.01 -20.70 -12.30
CA LEU A 174 7.57 -20.79 -13.70
C LEU A 174 8.49 -19.99 -14.63
N LEU A 175 8.83 -18.75 -14.26
CA LEU A 175 9.70 -17.87 -15.04
C LEU A 175 11.13 -18.42 -15.10
N TYR A 176 11.64 -18.93 -14.00
CA TYR A 176 12.94 -19.59 -13.96
C TYR A 176 12.97 -20.81 -14.87
N TRP A 177 11.95 -21.67 -14.78
CA TRP A 177 11.86 -22.86 -15.64
C TRP A 177 11.76 -22.48 -17.12
N TRP A 178 10.95 -21.48 -17.43
CA TRP A 178 10.74 -21.04 -18.82
C TRP A 178 11.98 -20.39 -19.45
N ALA A 179 12.67 -19.54 -18.69
CA ALA A 179 13.79 -18.73 -19.19
C ALA A 179 15.14 -19.44 -19.11
N ARG A 180 15.36 -20.25 -18.03
CA ARG A 180 16.70 -20.79 -17.72
C ARG A 180 16.86 -22.28 -17.92
N VAL A 181 15.77 -23.05 -18.00
CA VAL A 181 15.89 -24.48 -18.30
C VAL A 181 16.03 -24.70 -19.80
N PRO A 182 17.19 -25.15 -20.30
CA PRO A 182 17.41 -25.33 -21.73
C PRO A 182 16.48 -26.41 -22.28
N LYS A 183 15.73 -26.07 -23.31
CA LYS A 183 14.88 -27.03 -24.02
C LYS A 183 15.76 -28.08 -24.74
N LYS A 184 15.38 -29.35 -24.68
CA LYS A 184 16.12 -30.46 -25.31
C LYS A 184 16.57 -30.19 -26.75
N ALA A 185 15.76 -29.47 -27.53
CA ALA A 185 16.09 -29.11 -28.92
C ALA A 185 17.35 -28.24 -29.05
N SER A 186 17.58 -27.31 -28.13
CA SER A 186 18.76 -26.44 -28.15
C SER A 186 20.05 -27.21 -27.89
N ARG A 187 20.03 -28.21 -27.01
CA ARG A 187 21.20 -29.05 -26.68
C ARG A 187 21.64 -29.88 -27.91
N VAL A 188 20.69 -30.46 -28.65
CA VAL A 188 20.98 -31.27 -29.83
C VAL A 188 21.59 -30.43 -30.95
N VAL A 189 21.14 -29.19 -31.14
CA VAL A 189 21.67 -28.26 -32.13
C VAL A 189 23.09 -27.81 -31.75
N ASP A 190 23.35 -27.53 -30.49
CA ASP A 190 24.67 -27.10 -30.01
C ASP A 190 25.70 -28.23 -30.14
N GLU A 191 25.31 -29.45 -29.78
CA GLU A 191 26.15 -30.63 -29.91
C GLU A 191 26.47 -30.94 -31.39
N LYS A 192 25.49 -30.84 -32.28
CA LYS A 192 25.69 -30.98 -33.72
C LYS A 192 26.62 -29.93 -34.31
N ASN A 193 26.49 -28.68 -33.87
CA ASN A 193 27.35 -27.58 -34.31
C ASN A 193 28.80 -27.74 -33.80
N ARG A 194 29.01 -28.25 -32.56
CA ARG A 194 30.33 -28.57 -32.02
C ARG A 194 31.01 -29.67 -32.80
N VAL A 195 30.27 -30.74 -33.08
CA VAL A 195 30.81 -31.87 -33.87
C VAL A 195 31.19 -31.45 -35.29
N THR A 196 30.39 -30.58 -35.91
CA THR A 196 30.68 -30.06 -37.28
C THR A 196 31.91 -29.17 -37.27
N LYS A 197 32.06 -28.24 -36.29
CA LYS A 197 33.25 -27.39 -36.14
C LYS A 197 34.51 -28.19 -35.87
N SER A 198 34.45 -29.26 -35.08
CA SER A 198 35.59 -30.15 -34.80
C SER A 198 36.07 -30.88 -36.08
N LYS A 199 35.18 -31.27 -36.96
CA LYS A 199 35.55 -31.93 -38.24
C LYS A 199 36.18 -30.98 -39.26
N THR A 200 35.71 -29.73 -39.32
CA THR A 200 36.26 -28.70 -40.24
C THR A 200 37.63 -28.16 -39.79
N SER A 201 38.03 -28.38 -38.55
CA SER A 201 39.35 -27.95 -38.01
C SER A 201 40.43 -29.05 -38.14
N GLN A 202 40.10 -30.21 -38.69
CA GLN A 202 41.01 -31.33 -38.89
C GLN A 202 41.35 -31.58 -40.39
N GLU A 203 40.75 -30.84 -41.30
CA GLU A 203 41.12 -30.72 -42.73
C GLU A 203 41.95 -29.45 -42.96
#